data_d2503480d5422e16ae605c100e616a54
#
_entry.id   d2503480d5422e16ae605c100e616a54
#
_cell.length_a   1.000
_cell.length_b   1.000
_cell.length_c   1.000
_cell.angle_alpha   90.00
_cell.angle_beta   90.00
_cell.angle_gamma   90.00
#
_symmetry.space_group_name_H-M   'P 1'
#
loop_
_entity.id
_entity.type
_entity.pdbx_description
1 polymer ?
#
loop_
_entity_poly.entity_id
_entity_poly.type
_entity_poly.pdbx_seq_one_letter_code
_entity_poly.pdbx_strand_id
1 'polypeptide(L)'
;LPKTAWPPTWAAACPSARHHIHVEFYIIEDDKVGRLVREALAVKAREGVSVRLVYDDVGCWNVKNRFFKQMEAEGIQVAAFLPVRFPKFTSKVDFRNHRKIVVIDGIIGYVGGMNLAERYFYQVDKNQPVWRDTHVRIMGNAVGGLQRAFLSDWYVAAGQTITDQVYYPREEECRKIMACDREPYVSRNALIQIVTSIPTAPWPDIMQGMILALLRARQYCYLQSPYFMPTERMLFALQTAALAGVDVRLMIPERTDKRFLTWASRSFLHDVIRAGVR
;
A
#
# COMPACT_ATOMS: atom_id res chain seq x y z
N LEU A 1 6.36 4.36 16.91
CA LEU A 1 5.16 5.19 17.09
C LEU A 1 4.39 4.64 18.30
N PRO A 2 3.84 5.48 19.17
CA PRO A 2 3.04 5.00 20.29
C PRO A 2 1.83 4.22 19.79
N LYS A 3 1.44 3.17 20.52
CA LYS A 3 0.29 2.28 20.26
C LYS A 3 -1.08 2.99 20.23
N THR A 4 -1.09 4.32 20.24
CA THR A 4 -2.28 5.19 20.37
C THR A 4 -2.68 5.88 19.07
N ALA A 5 -2.08 5.56 17.92
CA ALA A 5 -2.47 6.12 16.62
C ALA A 5 -3.69 5.36 16.06
N TRP A 6 -4.81 5.52 16.71
CA TRP A 6 -6.11 5.07 16.27
C TRP A 6 -7.05 6.29 16.12
N PRO A 7 -7.87 6.40 15.11
CA PRO A 7 -8.08 5.57 13.90
C PRO A 7 -6.87 5.57 12.94
N PRO A 8 -6.85 4.76 11.85
CA PRO A 8 -5.80 4.89 10.85
C PRO A 8 -5.57 6.36 10.55
N THR A 9 -4.33 6.85 10.60
CA THR A 9 -4.03 8.28 10.53
C THR A 9 -4.67 8.97 9.32
N TRP A 10 -4.87 8.21 8.22
CA TRP A 10 -5.58 8.71 7.06
C TRP A 10 -7.10 8.86 7.28
N ALA A 11 -7.76 8.00 8.08
CA ALA A 11 -9.17 8.20 8.42
C ALA A 11 -9.38 9.46 9.27
N ALA A 12 -8.38 9.82 10.10
CA ALA A 12 -8.36 11.10 10.80
C ALA A 12 -8.12 12.30 9.86
N ALA A 13 -7.53 12.09 8.68
CA ALA A 13 -7.40 13.13 7.66
C ALA A 13 -8.65 13.26 6.77
N CYS A 14 -9.53 12.27 6.71
CA CYS A 14 -10.77 12.33 5.93
C CYS A 14 -11.64 13.57 6.25
N PRO A 15 -11.79 14.04 7.49
CA PRO A 15 -12.59 15.24 7.79
C PRO A 15 -12.14 16.48 7.02
N SER A 16 -10.86 16.57 6.61
CA SER A 16 -10.35 17.70 5.83
C SER A 16 -10.67 17.62 4.33
N ALA A 17 -11.13 16.47 3.82
CA ALA A 17 -11.45 16.27 2.43
C ALA A 17 -12.59 17.19 1.97
N ARG A 18 -12.41 17.86 0.83
CA ARG A 18 -13.37 18.80 0.26
C ARG A 18 -13.87 18.36 -1.12
N HIS A 19 -13.06 17.62 -1.86
CA HIS A 19 -13.33 17.28 -3.25
C HIS A 19 -13.47 15.77 -3.46
N HIS A 20 -12.44 14.98 -3.11
CA HIS A 20 -12.48 13.54 -3.32
C HIS A 20 -11.64 12.75 -2.33
N ILE A 21 -12.03 11.50 -2.12
CA ILE A 21 -11.26 10.48 -1.41
C ILE A 21 -11.21 9.24 -2.29
N HIS A 22 -10.00 8.81 -2.64
CA HIS A 22 -9.74 7.58 -3.37
C HIS A 22 -9.05 6.58 -2.45
N VAL A 23 -9.63 5.39 -2.33
CA VAL A 23 -9.18 4.34 -1.40
C VAL A 23 -9.00 3.04 -2.15
N GLU A 24 -7.83 2.42 -1.99
CA GLU A 24 -7.51 1.15 -2.63
C GLU A 24 -6.78 0.24 -1.65
N PHE A 25 -7.31 -0.96 -1.42
CA PHE A 25 -6.68 -1.94 -0.54
C PHE A 25 -6.81 -3.37 -1.06
N TYR A 26 -5.78 -4.17 -0.82
CA TYR A 26 -5.82 -5.60 -1.10
C TYR A 26 -6.79 -6.34 -0.18
N ILE A 27 -6.74 -6.05 1.13
CA ILE A 27 -7.64 -6.64 2.13
C ILE A 27 -8.41 -5.53 2.83
N ILE A 28 -9.73 -5.68 2.85
CA ILE A 28 -10.65 -4.91 3.69
C ILE A 28 -11.49 -5.93 4.44
N GLU A 29 -11.54 -5.89 5.77
CA GLU A 29 -12.34 -6.81 6.58
C GLU A 29 -13.57 -6.11 7.17
N ASP A 30 -14.67 -6.86 7.35
CA ASP A 30 -15.88 -6.39 8.06
C ASP A 30 -15.67 -6.56 9.57
N ASP A 31 -14.64 -5.88 10.09
CA ASP A 31 -14.26 -5.82 11.50
C ASP A 31 -14.41 -4.39 12.06
N LYS A 32 -13.92 -4.13 13.26
CA LYS A 32 -14.01 -2.79 13.87
C LYS A 32 -13.33 -1.73 13.02
N VAL A 33 -12.17 -2.06 12.40
CA VAL A 33 -11.42 -1.14 11.57
C VAL A 33 -12.14 -0.85 10.26
N GLY A 34 -12.55 -1.91 9.56
CA GLY A 34 -13.27 -1.75 8.30
C GLY A 34 -14.58 -0.99 8.45
N ARG A 35 -15.33 -1.22 9.56
CA ARG A 35 -16.58 -0.51 9.85
C ARG A 35 -16.35 0.96 10.16
N LEU A 36 -15.32 1.29 10.94
CA LEU A 36 -14.96 2.66 11.25
C LEU A 36 -14.56 3.44 10.01
N VAL A 37 -13.75 2.81 9.15
CA VAL A 37 -13.36 3.39 7.86
C VAL A 37 -14.58 3.62 6.97
N ARG A 38 -15.48 2.62 6.85
CA ARG A 38 -16.73 2.78 6.10
C ARG A 38 -17.52 3.97 6.60
N GLU A 39 -17.69 4.10 7.92
CA GLU A 39 -18.44 5.20 8.53
C GLU A 39 -17.81 6.56 8.20
N ALA A 40 -16.50 6.70 8.33
CA ALA A 40 -15.77 7.93 7.98
C ALA A 40 -15.95 8.31 6.51
N LEU A 41 -15.87 7.34 5.60
CA LEU A 41 -16.07 7.55 4.17
C LEU A 41 -17.54 7.90 3.84
N ALA A 42 -18.50 7.24 4.48
CA ALA A 42 -19.93 7.51 4.32
C ALA A 42 -20.32 8.91 4.78
N VAL A 43 -19.72 9.42 5.88
CA VAL A 43 -19.92 10.82 6.31
C VAL A 43 -19.50 11.76 5.21
N LYS A 44 -18.33 11.56 4.61
CA LYS A 44 -17.82 12.44 3.53
C LYS A 44 -18.63 12.32 2.24
N ALA A 45 -19.09 11.12 1.89
CA ALA A 45 -19.98 10.94 0.74
C ALA A 45 -21.30 11.71 0.91
N ARG A 46 -21.89 11.70 2.12
CA ARG A 46 -23.09 12.51 2.44
C ARG A 46 -22.84 14.01 2.40
N GLU A 47 -21.60 14.46 2.67
CA GLU A 47 -21.20 15.86 2.53
C GLU A 47 -20.94 16.27 1.07
N GLY A 48 -21.13 15.37 0.11
CA GLY A 48 -20.93 15.63 -1.33
C GLY A 48 -19.50 15.41 -1.83
N VAL A 49 -18.61 14.85 -0.99
CA VAL A 49 -17.26 14.47 -1.41
C VAL A 49 -17.35 13.22 -2.30
N SER A 50 -16.64 13.22 -3.43
CA SER A 50 -16.57 12.06 -4.33
C SER A 50 -15.71 10.95 -3.72
N VAL A 51 -16.32 9.88 -3.21
CA VAL A 51 -15.61 8.77 -2.57
C VAL A 51 -15.59 7.56 -3.49
N ARG A 52 -14.38 7.06 -3.83
CA ARG A 52 -14.17 5.83 -4.63
C ARG A 52 -13.32 4.84 -3.88
N LEU A 53 -13.76 3.58 -3.88
CA LEU A 53 -13.08 2.49 -3.21
C LEU A 53 -12.85 1.33 -4.17
N VAL A 54 -11.59 0.89 -4.30
CA VAL A 54 -11.19 -0.34 -4.99
C VAL A 54 -10.74 -1.37 -3.96
N TYR A 55 -11.23 -2.58 -4.08
CA TYR A 55 -10.77 -3.71 -3.28
C TYR A 55 -10.41 -4.90 -4.18
N ASP A 56 -9.45 -5.72 -3.76
CA ASP A 56 -9.14 -6.96 -4.47
C ASP A 56 -10.15 -8.05 -4.10
N ASP A 57 -10.76 -8.67 -5.10
CA ASP A 57 -11.81 -9.67 -4.91
C ASP A 57 -11.32 -10.91 -4.15
N VAL A 58 -10.11 -11.39 -4.44
CA VAL A 58 -9.51 -12.54 -3.74
C VAL A 58 -9.04 -12.16 -2.34
N GLY A 59 -8.44 -10.97 -2.19
CA GLY A 59 -8.01 -10.45 -0.90
C GLY A 59 -9.17 -10.26 0.09
N CYS A 60 -10.37 -9.99 -0.43
CA CYS A 60 -11.59 -9.79 0.35
C CYS A 60 -12.57 -10.96 0.28
N TRP A 61 -12.16 -12.15 -0.17
CA TRP A 61 -13.04 -13.32 -0.38
C TRP A 61 -13.89 -13.70 0.84
N ASN A 62 -13.35 -13.52 2.04
CA ASN A 62 -14.07 -13.84 3.28
C ASN A 62 -15.07 -12.77 3.71
N VAL A 63 -15.10 -11.63 3.03
CA VAL A 63 -16.01 -10.53 3.36
C VAL A 63 -17.34 -10.71 2.65
N LYS A 64 -18.42 -10.64 3.41
CA LYS A 64 -19.77 -10.76 2.82
C LYS A 64 -20.04 -9.59 1.89
N ASN A 65 -20.53 -9.86 0.71
CA ASN A 65 -20.87 -8.85 -0.31
C ASN A 65 -21.80 -7.74 0.23
N ARG A 66 -22.63 -8.04 1.24
CA ARG A 66 -23.48 -7.03 1.87
C ARG A 66 -22.71 -5.87 2.47
N PHE A 67 -21.46 -6.07 2.91
CA PHE A 67 -20.62 -5.02 3.47
C PHE A 67 -20.29 -3.95 2.42
N PHE A 68 -19.90 -4.37 1.21
CA PHE A 68 -19.63 -3.47 0.10
C PHE A 68 -20.91 -2.84 -0.46
N LYS A 69 -22.02 -3.60 -0.56
CA LYS A 69 -23.33 -3.05 -0.95
C LYS A 69 -23.82 -1.98 0.02
N GLN A 70 -23.50 -2.10 1.29
CA GLN A 70 -23.84 -1.10 2.29
C GLN A 70 -23.04 0.19 2.07
N MET A 71 -21.76 0.10 1.71
CA MET A 71 -20.96 1.27 1.29
C MET A 71 -21.56 1.95 0.06
N GLU A 72 -22.01 1.18 -0.94
CA GLU A 72 -22.68 1.72 -2.13
C GLU A 72 -23.98 2.46 -1.77
N ALA A 73 -24.78 1.88 -0.89
CA ALA A 73 -26.01 2.51 -0.40
C ALA A 73 -25.74 3.81 0.41
N GLU A 74 -24.57 3.94 0.99
CA GLU A 74 -24.10 5.13 1.71
C GLU A 74 -23.46 6.20 0.80
N GLY A 75 -23.47 5.98 -0.54
CA GLY A 75 -22.99 6.94 -1.55
C GLY A 75 -21.51 6.78 -1.93
N ILE A 76 -20.86 5.70 -1.49
CA ILE A 76 -19.48 5.38 -1.87
C ILE A 76 -19.50 4.59 -3.20
N GLN A 77 -18.72 5.01 -4.19
CA GLN A 77 -18.52 4.24 -5.41
C GLN A 77 -17.55 3.09 -5.14
N VAL A 78 -17.98 1.85 -5.26
CA VAL A 78 -17.18 0.67 -4.92
C VAL A 78 -16.93 -0.18 -6.15
N ALA A 79 -15.70 -0.65 -6.35
CA ALA A 79 -15.36 -1.53 -7.45
C ALA A 79 -14.43 -2.68 -6.99
N ALA A 80 -14.77 -3.91 -7.41
CA ALA A 80 -13.92 -5.07 -7.19
C ALA A 80 -12.85 -5.18 -8.28
N PHE A 81 -11.59 -5.29 -7.89
CA PHE A 81 -10.50 -5.50 -8.83
C PHE A 81 -10.44 -6.96 -9.28
N LEU A 82 -10.56 -7.19 -10.59
CA LEU A 82 -10.54 -8.51 -11.26
C LEU A 82 -11.40 -9.56 -10.52
N PRO A 83 -12.73 -9.40 -10.49
CA PRO A 83 -13.62 -10.30 -9.79
C PRO A 83 -13.52 -11.72 -10.34
N VAL A 84 -13.41 -12.70 -9.44
CA VAL A 84 -13.35 -14.13 -9.78
C VAL A 84 -14.75 -14.73 -9.68
N ARG A 85 -15.34 -15.10 -10.83
CA ARG A 85 -16.67 -15.71 -10.90
C ARG A 85 -16.56 -17.17 -11.27
N PHE A 86 -17.12 -18.06 -10.44
CA PHE A 86 -17.30 -19.47 -10.77
C PHE A 86 -18.31 -19.60 -11.94
N PRO A 87 -18.12 -20.49 -12.95
CA PRO A 87 -17.04 -21.47 -13.09
C PRO A 87 -15.80 -20.97 -13.87
N LYS A 88 -15.71 -19.69 -14.18
CA LYS A 88 -14.61 -19.13 -14.97
C LYS A 88 -13.40 -18.86 -14.07
N PHE A 89 -12.67 -19.92 -13.65
CA PHE A 89 -11.31 -19.76 -13.19
C PHE A 89 -10.46 -19.30 -14.37
N THR A 90 -10.21 -18.03 -14.45
CA THR A 90 -9.33 -17.46 -15.48
C THR A 90 -7.87 -17.64 -15.05
N SER A 91 -6.97 -17.78 -16.03
CA SER A 91 -5.50 -17.75 -15.81
C SER A 91 -5.00 -16.48 -15.11
N LYS A 92 -5.90 -15.55 -14.81
CA LYS A 92 -5.61 -14.26 -14.14
C LYS A 92 -5.88 -14.29 -12.62
N VAL A 93 -6.10 -15.46 -12.01
CA VAL A 93 -6.30 -15.57 -10.55
C VAL A 93 -5.08 -15.05 -9.79
N ASP A 94 -3.88 -15.19 -10.35
CA ASP A 94 -2.64 -14.70 -9.76
C ASP A 94 -2.39 -13.20 -9.97
N PHE A 95 -3.16 -12.55 -10.85
CA PHE A 95 -3.02 -11.12 -11.12
C PHE A 95 -3.83 -10.32 -10.10
N ARG A 96 -3.24 -10.16 -8.90
CA ARG A 96 -3.91 -9.49 -7.79
C ARG A 96 -3.38 -8.08 -7.59
N ASN A 97 -4.27 -7.19 -7.17
CA ASN A 97 -3.89 -5.84 -6.80
C ASN A 97 -3.49 -5.79 -5.31
N HIS A 98 -2.19 -5.73 -5.05
CA HIS A 98 -1.65 -5.71 -3.69
C HIS A 98 -1.34 -4.30 -3.18
N ARG A 99 -1.81 -3.25 -3.88
CA ARG A 99 -1.62 -1.85 -3.47
C ARG A 99 -2.47 -1.50 -2.26
N LYS A 100 -1.99 -0.58 -1.45
CA LYS A 100 -2.70 0.06 -0.36
C LYS A 100 -2.45 1.54 -0.52
N ILE A 101 -3.41 2.23 -1.10
CA ILE A 101 -3.32 3.64 -1.47
C ILE A 101 -4.54 4.36 -0.93
N VAL A 102 -4.30 5.53 -0.33
CA VAL A 102 -5.35 6.51 -0.08
C VAL A 102 -4.90 7.85 -0.65
N VAL A 103 -5.77 8.51 -1.38
CA VAL A 103 -5.53 9.87 -1.88
C VAL A 103 -6.70 10.75 -1.44
N ILE A 104 -6.37 11.87 -0.81
CA ILE A 104 -7.34 12.86 -0.35
C ILE A 104 -7.05 14.17 -1.09
N ASP A 105 -8.03 14.65 -1.86
CA ASP A 105 -8.00 15.87 -2.66
C ASP A 105 -6.78 16.00 -3.59
N GLY A 106 -6.10 14.88 -3.91
CA GLY A 106 -4.87 14.88 -4.70
C GLY A 106 -3.65 15.51 -4.00
N ILE A 107 -3.78 15.92 -2.73
CA ILE A 107 -2.77 16.65 -1.97
C ILE A 107 -2.13 15.80 -0.88
N ILE A 108 -2.93 14.94 -0.22
CA ILE A 108 -2.46 14.02 0.81
C ILE A 108 -2.58 12.61 0.27
N GLY A 109 -1.48 11.87 0.32
CA GLY A 109 -1.43 10.48 -0.08
C GLY A 109 -0.91 9.58 1.04
N TYR A 110 -1.40 8.35 1.07
CA TYR A 110 -0.91 7.30 1.96
C TYR A 110 -0.60 6.07 1.12
N VAL A 111 0.54 5.44 1.39
CA VAL A 111 0.96 4.20 0.73
C VAL A 111 1.80 3.35 1.68
N GLY A 112 1.63 2.03 1.62
CA GLY A 112 2.43 1.13 2.45
C GLY A 112 1.93 -0.31 2.49
N GLY A 113 2.32 -1.05 3.52
CA GLY A 113 2.01 -2.46 3.68
C GLY A 113 0.71 -2.76 4.44
N MET A 114 0.21 -1.82 5.27
CA MET A 114 -0.96 -2.05 6.14
C MET A 114 -2.24 -2.21 5.33
N ASN A 115 -3.02 -3.24 5.61
CA ASN A 115 -4.37 -3.40 5.09
C ASN A 115 -5.42 -2.86 6.08
N LEU A 116 -6.68 -2.83 5.66
CA LEU A 116 -7.82 -2.43 6.51
C LEU A 116 -8.38 -3.64 7.25
N ALA A 117 -7.66 -4.06 8.29
CA ALA A 117 -8.04 -5.15 9.15
C ALA A 117 -7.52 -4.94 10.58
N GLU A 118 -8.30 -5.37 11.56
CA GLU A 118 -8.04 -5.13 12.99
C GLU A 118 -6.68 -5.65 13.44
N ARG A 119 -6.18 -6.75 12.85
CA ARG A 119 -4.88 -7.37 13.19
C ARG A 119 -3.66 -6.48 12.93
N TYR A 120 -3.77 -5.44 12.13
CA TYR A 120 -2.69 -4.46 11.92
C TYR A 120 -2.60 -3.41 13.05
N PHE A 121 -3.65 -3.30 13.87
CA PHE A 121 -3.76 -2.25 14.89
C PHE A 121 -3.85 -2.81 16.31
N TYR A 122 -4.49 -3.96 16.46
CA TYR A 122 -4.76 -4.59 17.75
C TYR A 122 -4.32 -6.05 17.78
N GLN A 123 -4.07 -6.53 18.98
CA GLN A 123 -3.91 -7.96 19.22
C GLN A 123 -5.29 -8.62 19.24
N VAL A 124 -5.67 -9.22 18.11
CA VAL A 124 -6.97 -9.89 17.94
C VAL A 124 -6.95 -11.27 18.63
N ASP A 125 -5.80 -11.96 18.57
CA ASP A 125 -5.56 -13.25 19.19
C ASP A 125 -4.38 -13.14 20.17
N LYS A 126 -4.57 -13.68 21.41
CA LYS A 126 -3.51 -13.69 22.44
C LYS A 126 -2.24 -14.43 22.00
N ASN A 127 -2.39 -15.39 21.08
CA ASN A 127 -1.30 -16.22 20.56
C ASN A 127 -0.63 -15.63 19.30
N GLN A 128 -1.16 -14.52 18.76
CA GLN A 128 -0.61 -13.87 17.57
C GLN A 128 -0.22 -12.43 17.89
N PRO A 129 1.01 -12.02 17.56
CA PRO A 129 1.40 -10.63 17.71
C PRO A 129 0.61 -9.75 16.75
N VAL A 130 0.49 -8.46 17.08
CA VAL A 130 -0.01 -7.45 16.16
C VAL A 130 0.90 -7.42 14.93
N TRP A 131 0.31 -7.44 13.75
CA TRP A 131 1.06 -7.32 12.51
C TRP A 131 1.68 -5.93 12.42
N ARG A 132 3.01 -5.90 12.27
CA ARG A 132 3.74 -4.65 12.12
C ARG A 132 4.05 -4.42 10.65
N ASP A 133 3.49 -3.35 10.13
CA ASP A 133 3.74 -2.88 8.78
C ASP A 133 4.14 -1.40 8.78
N THR A 134 4.68 -0.92 7.67
CA THR A 134 5.05 0.48 7.49
C THR A 134 4.11 1.12 6.48
N HIS A 135 3.59 2.30 6.84
CA HIS A 135 2.77 3.13 5.98
C HIS A 135 3.32 4.55 5.98
N VAL A 136 3.39 5.17 4.82
CA VAL A 136 3.95 6.51 4.63
C VAL A 136 2.84 7.48 4.25
N ARG A 137 2.81 8.63 4.91
CA ARG A 137 2.01 9.79 4.51
C ARG A 137 2.86 10.71 3.66
N ILE A 138 2.36 11.09 2.52
CA ILE A 138 3.01 11.96 1.54
C ILE A 138 2.13 13.18 1.31
N MET A 139 2.73 14.35 1.12
CA MET A 139 2.02 15.57 0.74
C MET A 139 2.70 16.27 -0.44
N GLY A 140 1.88 16.93 -1.24
CA GLY A 140 2.36 17.71 -2.38
C GLY A 140 2.40 16.95 -3.69
N ASN A 141 3.21 17.40 -4.64
CA ASN A 141 3.17 16.98 -6.05
C ASN A 141 3.39 15.47 -6.27
N ALA A 142 4.13 14.80 -5.39
CA ALA A 142 4.37 13.36 -5.48
C ALA A 142 3.07 12.54 -5.35
N VAL A 143 2.04 13.08 -4.69
CA VAL A 143 0.72 12.44 -4.55
C VAL A 143 0.08 12.20 -5.90
N GLY A 144 0.36 13.03 -6.91
CA GLY A 144 -0.09 12.83 -8.29
C GLY A 144 0.33 11.47 -8.88
N GLY A 145 1.44 10.89 -8.42
CA GLY A 145 1.84 9.53 -8.78
C GLY A 145 0.90 8.45 -8.21
N LEU A 146 0.50 8.59 -6.94
CA LEU A 146 -0.48 7.70 -6.31
C LEU A 146 -1.87 7.86 -6.94
N GLN A 147 -2.26 9.10 -7.23
CA GLN A 147 -3.51 9.42 -7.91
C GLN A 147 -3.60 8.73 -9.28
N ARG A 148 -2.54 8.79 -10.09
CA ARG A 148 -2.48 8.08 -11.38
C ARG A 148 -2.57 6.56 -11.22
N ALA A 149 -1.88 5.99 -10.24
CA ALA A 149 -1.94 4.56 -9.96
C ALA A 149 -3.38 4.13 -9.62
N PHE A 150 -4.04 4.85 -8.69
CA PHE A 150 -5.43 4.59 -8.35
C PHE A 150 -6.37 4.71 -9.56
N LEU A 151 -6.28 5.78 -10.34
CA LEU A 151 -7.18 5.99 -11.48
C LEU A 151 -7.00 4.93 -12.58
N SER A 152 -5.78 4.42 -12.76
CA SER A 152 -5.52 3.28 -13.66
C SER A 152 -6.22 2.01 -13.17
N ASP A 153 -6.15 1.74 -11.86
CA ASP A 153 -6.80 0.57 -11.27
C ASP A 153 -8.32 0.73 -11.20
N TRP A 154 -8.81 1.95 -10.98
CA TRP A 154 -10.23 2.27 -11.10
C TRP A 154 -10.78 1.97 -12.50
N TYR A 155 -10.04 2.36 -13.54
CA TYR A 155 -10.41 2.02 -14.91
C TYR A 155 -10.51 0.50 -15.13
N VAL A 156 -9.55 -0.26 -14.62
CA VAL A 156 -9.57 -1.73 -14.71
C VAL A 156 -10.74 -2.35 -13.94
N ALA A 157 -11.06 -1.81 -12.77
CA ALA A 157 -12.08 -2.36 -11.87
C ALA A 157 -13.51 -1.94 -12.26
N ALA A 158 -13.70 -0.67 -12.61
CA ALA A 158 -15.02 -0.07 -12.86
C ALA A 158 -15.33 0.18 -14.35
N GLY A 159 -14.33 0.07 -15.24
CA GLY A 159 -14.48 0.41 -16.67
C GLY A 159 -14.66 1.91 -16.94
N GLN A 160 -14.44 2.77 -15.95
CA GLN A 160 -14.67 4.20 -16.05
C GLN A 160 -13.35 4.97 -16.14
N THR A 161 -13.15 5.71 -17.23
CA THR A 161 -12.03 6.63 -17.39
C THR A 161 -12.35 7.96 -16.68
N ILE A 162 -11.42 8.43 -15.87
CA ILE A 162 -11.49 9.71 -15.16
C ILE A 162 -10.27 10.52 -15.55
N THR A 163 -10.49 11.65 -16.22
CA THR A 163 -9.42 12.51 -16.77
C THR A 163 -9.50 13.96 -16.28
N ASP A 164 -10.44 14.24 -15.38
CA ASP A 164 -10.66 15.61 -14.91
C ASP A 164 -9.44 16.14 -14.14
N GLN A 165 -9.03 17.34 -14.51
CA GLN A 165 -7.91 18.06 -13.91
C GLN A 165 -8.13 18.38 -12.42
N VAL A 166 -9.36 18.38 -11.96
CA VAL A 166 -9.72 18.63 -10.56
C VAL A 166 -9.10 17.61 -9.58
N TYR A 167 -8.75 16.41 -10.06
CA TYR A 167 -8.05 15.39 -9.28
C TYR A 167 -6.55 15.66 -9.09
N TYR A 168 -6.02 16.72 -9.75
CA TYR A 168 -4.61 17.12 -9.68
C TYR A 168 -4.54 18.61 -9.27
N PRO A 169 -4.50 18.90 -7.97
CA PRO A 169 -4.52 20.26 -7.46
C PRO A 169 -3.30 21.05 -7.95
N ARG A 170 -3.46 22.37 -7.99
CA ARG A 170 -2.37 23.27 -8.37
C ARG A 170 -1.30 23.31 -7.27
N GLU A 171 -0.08 23.54 -7.66
CA GLU A 171 1.06 23.62 -6.74
C GLU A 171 0.85 24.64 -5.60
N GLU A 172 0.15 25.75 -5.88
CA GLU A 172 -0.16 26.76 -4.87
C GLU A 172 -1.10 26.22 -3.77
N GLU A 173 -2.10 25.42 -4.15
CA GLU A 173 -3.04 24.79 -3.21
C GLU A 173 -2.30 23.77 -2.33
N CYS A 174 -1.42 22.97 -2.93
CA CYS A 174 -0.56 22.05 -2.20
C CYS A 174 0.29 22.80 -1.17
N ARG A 175 0.95 23.89 -1.57
CA ARG A 175 1.78 24.72 -0.67
C ARG A 175 0.99 25.30 0.50
N LYS A 176 -0.23 25.81 0.27
CA LYS A 176 -1.08 26.36 1.32
C LYS A 176 -1.44 25.29 2.37
N ILE A 177 -1.85 24.10 1.94
CA ILE A 177 -2.22 23.00 2.85
C ILE A 177 -0.99 22.47 3.59
N MET A 178 0.14 22.29 2.90
CA MET A 178 1.40 21.84 3.52
C MET A 178 1.92 22.85 4.56
N ALA A 179 1.72 24.14 4.36
CA ALA A 179 2.12 25.17 5.32
C ALA A 179 1.31 25.10 6.62
N CYS A 180 0.10 24.57 6.60
CA CYS A 180 -0.76 24.37 7.76
C CYS A 180 -0.51 23.04 8.49
N ASP A 181 0.27 22.14 7.90
CA ASP A 181 0.57 20.83 8.49
C ASP A 181 1.48 20.98 9.72
N ARG A 182 1.00 20.50 10.86
CA ARG A 182 1.69 20.57 12.16
C ARG A 182 2.14 19.19 12.66
N GLU A 183 2.03 18.17 11.82
CA GLU A 183 2.44 16.81 12.20
C GLU A 183 3.93 16.78 12.59
N PRO A 184 4.26 16.18 13.74
CA PRO A 184 5.65 15.93 14.12
C PRO A 184 6.27 14.88 13.20
N TYR A 185 7.59 14.86 13.12
CA TYR A 185 8.37 13.87 12.36
C TYR A 185 8.15 13.91 10.84
N VAL A 186 7.93 15.08 10.28
CA VAL A 186 7.81 15.28 8.83
C VAL A 186 9.18 15.62 8.24
N SER A 187 9.62 14.84 7.25
CA SER A 187 10.74 15.21 6.38
C SER A 187 10.24 16.18 5.31
N ARG A 188 10.76 17.41 5.33
CA ARG A 188 10.39 18.43 4.35
C ARG A 188 11.36 18.40 3.16
N ASN A 189 10.87 18.79 1.99
CA ASN A 189 11.65 18.84 0.74
C ASN A 189 12.24 17.48 0.33
N ALA A 190 11.59 16.38 0.70
CA ALA A 190 11.99 15.05 0.27
C ALA A 190 11.71 14.86 -1.23
N LEU A 191 12.71 14.37 -1.96
CA LEU A 191 12.51 13.93 -3.34
C LEU A 191 11.83 12.57 -3.32
N ILE A 192 10.64 12.47 -3.93
CA ILE A 192 9.83 11.25 -3.94
C ILE A 192 9.48 10.90 -5.39
N GLN A 193 9.71 9.64 -5.73
CA GLN A 193 9.28 9.05 -6.99
C GLN A 193 8.34 7.88 -6.71
N ILE A 194 7.16 7.88 -7.32
CA ILE A 194 6.21 6.76 -7.26
C ILE A 194 6.49 5.85 -8.45
N VAL A 195 6.89 4.62 -8.16
CA VAL A 195 7.13 3.57 -9.15
C VAL A 195 6.06 2.51 -9.00
N THR A 196 5.40 2.17 -10.10
CA THR A 196 4.36 1.12 -10.13
C THR A 196 4.85 -0.07 -10.94
N SER A 197 4.35 -1.26 -10.61
CA SER A 197 4.57 -2.47 -11.40
C SER A 197 3.24 -3.18 -11.57
N ILE A 198 3.03 -3.76 -12.75
CA ILE A 198 1.84 -4.57 -13.07
C ILE A 198 2.29 -5.89 -13.71
N PRO A 199 1.54 -7.00 -13.53
CA PRO A 199 1.93 -8.31 -14.02
C PRO A 199 2.13 -8.39 -15.55
N THR A 200 1.48 -7.49 -16.29
CA THR A 200 1.55 -7.43 -17.75
C THR A 200 2.59 -6.45 -18.28
N ALA A 201 3.31 -5.75 -17.39
CA ALA A 201 4.37 -4.85 -17.82
C ALA A 201 5.55 -5.64 -18.40
N PRO A 202 6.20 -5.14 -19.46
CA PRO A 202 7.35 -5.82 -20.07
C PRO A 202 8.58 -5.83 -19.14
N TRP A 203 8.61 -4.96 -18.15
CA TRP A 203 9.71 -4.79 -17.20
C TRP A 203 9.23 -4.83 -15.75
N PRO A 204 9.99 -5.48 -14.87
CA PRO A 204 9.71 -5.49 -13.43
C PRO A 204 10.26 -4.21 -12.76
N ASP A 205 9.64 -3.07 -13.01
CA ASP A 205 10.18 -1.74 -12.71
C ASP A 205 10.59 -1.55 -11.23
N ILE A 206 9.75 -2.02 -10.30
CA ILE A 206 10.06 -1.94 -8.86
C ILE A 206 11.31 -2.75 -8.54
N MET A 207 11.43 -3.97 -9.04
CA MET A 207 12.60 -4.82 -8.81
C MET A 207 13.86 -4.19 -9.42
N GLN A 208 13.77 -3.63 -10.62
CA GLN A 208 14.90 -2.94 -11.26
C GLN A 208 15.34 -1.72 -10.46
N GLY A 209 14.37 -0.94 -9.95
CA GLY A 209 14.66 0.20 -9.07
C GLY A 209 15.36 -0.21 -7.77
N MET A 210 14.91 -1.31 -7.14
CA MET A 210 15.55 -1.86 -5.94
C MET A 210 16.98 -2.35 -6.22
N ILE A 211 17.19 -3.09 -7.32
CA ILE A 211 18.53 -3.54 -7.75
C ILE A 211 19.45 -2.35 -7.99
N LEU A 212 18.97 -1.32 -8.68
CA LEU A 212 19.75 -0.12 -8.94
C LEU A 212 20.14 0.60 -7.64
N ALA A 213 19.21 0.70 -6.68
CA ALA A 213 19.50 1.29 -5.37
C ALA A 213 20.57 0.51 -4.61
N LEU A 214 20.51 -0.82 -4.59
CA LEU A 214 21.50 -1.70 -3.98
C LEU A 214 22.89 -1.51 -4.62
N LEU A 215 22.97 -1.56 -5.95
CA LEU A 215 24.24 -1.42 -6.67
C LEU A 215 24.83 -0.02 -6.60
N ARG A 216 24.05 1.01 -6.28
CA ARG A 216 24.51 2.39 -6.08
C ARG A 216 24.73 2.79 -4.63
N ALA A 217 24.34 1.95 -3.68
CA ALA A 217 24.61 2.18 -2.27
C ALA A 217 26.11 2.24 -2.02
N ARG A 218 26.56 3.21 -1.18
CA ARG A 218 27.96 3.41 -0.87
C ARG A 218 28.32 3.18 0.60
N GLN A 219 27.33 3.33 1.50
CA GLN A 219 27.56 3.22 2.94
C GLN A 219 26.71 2.09 3.54
N TYR A 220 25.41 2.15 3.36
CA TYR A 220 24.50 1.16 3.91
C TYR A 220 23.24 0.98 3.04
N CYS A 221 22.64 -0.19 3.15
CA CYS A 221 21.32 -0.50 2.59
C CYS A 221 20.59 -1.43 3.55
N TYR A 222 19.45 -1.00 4.08
CA TYR A 222 18.65 -1.78 5.03
C TYR A 222 17.32 -2.16 4.36
N LEU A 223 17.04 -3.46 4.35
CA LEU A 223 15.86 -4.03 3.76
C LEU A 223 15.02 -4.72 4.83
N GLN A 224 13.71 -4.59 4.69
CA GLN A 224 12.75 -5.33 5.50
C GLN A 224 11.76 -6.03 4.58
N SER A 225 11.55 -7.34 4.76
CA SER A 225 10.60 -8.11 3.96
C SER A 225 9.92 -9.18 4.81
N PRO A 226 8.59 -9.35 4.71
CA PRO A 226 7.89 -10.44 5.39
C PRO A 226 8.21 -11.80 4.77
N TYR A 227 8.56 -11.84 3.48
CA TYR A 227 8.86 -13.06 2.73
C TYR A 227 10.10 -12.83 1.87
N PHE A 228 11.23 -13.35 2.31
CA PHE A 228 12.47 -13.20 1.57
C PHE A 228 12.61 -14.36 0.56
N MET A 229 12.10 -14.13 -0.63
CA MET A 229 12.22 -15.04 -1.79
C MET A 229 12.74 -14.25 -2.98
N PRO A 230 14.03 -13.88 -2.95
CA PRO A 230 14.62 -13.03 -3.99
C PRO A 230 14.72 -13.79 -5.31
N THR A 231 14.61 -13.06 -6.42
CA THR A 231 15.07 -13.56 -7.72
C THR A 231 16.60 -13.66 -7.73
N GLU A 232 17.16 -14.44 -8.64
CA GLU A 232 18.62 -14.53 -8.80
C GLU A 232 19.28 -13.16 -8.98
N ARG A 233 18.64 -12.27 -9.73
CA ARG A 233 19.14 -10.90 -9.96
C ARG A 233 19.18 -10.08 -8.68
N MET A 234 18.15 -10.19 -7.82
CA MET A 234 18.12 -9.51 -6.54
C MET A 234 19.14 -10.09 -5.58
N LEU A 235 19.27 -11.41 -5.56
CA LEU A 235 20.27 -12.11 -4.75
C LEU A 235 21.69 -11.65 -5.13
N PHE A 236 22.00 -11.63 -6.41
CA PHE A 236 23.28 -11.15 -6.94
C PHE A 236 23.55 -9.69 -6.54
N ALA A 237 22.56 -8.80 -6.63
CA ALA A 237 22.72 -7.41 -6.24
C ALA A 237 23.01 -7.23 -4.73
N LEU A 238 22.34 -8.01 -3.88
CA LEU A 238 22.58 -8.02 -2.42
C LEU A 238 23.99 -8.48 -2.09
N GLN A 239 24.42 -9.58 -2.69
CA GLN A 239 25.77 -10.14 -2.51
C GLN A 239 26.83 -9.15 -3.01
N THR A 240 26.64 -8.59 -4.21
CA THR A 240 27.60 -7.63 -4.80
C THR A 240 27.74 -6.38 -3.92
N ALA A 241 26.65 -5.82 -3.41
CA ALA A 241 26.70 -4.66 -2.54
C ALA A 241 27.46 -4.98 -1.21
N ALA A 242 27.17 -6.12 -0.60
CA ALA A 242 27.82 -6.54 0.63
C ALA A 242 29.32 -6.82 0.42
N LEU A 243 29.71 -7.53 -0.64
CA LEU A 243 31.10 -7.80 -0.98
C LEU A 243 31.88 -6.52 -1.36
N ALA A 244 31.19 -5.51 -1.87
CA ALA A 244 31.78 -4.18 -2.11
C ALA A 244 31.96 -3.34 -0.85
N GLY A 245 31.63 -3.88 0.34
CA GLY A 245 31.83 -3.21 1.63
C GLY A 245 30.64 -2.35 2.11
N VAL A 246 29.50 -2.41 1.43
CA VAL A 246 28.26 -1.74 1.88
C VAL A 246 27.71 -2.48 3.11
N ASP A 247 27.29 -1.77 4.16
CA ASP A 247 26.56 -2.35 5.29
C ASP A 247 25.14 -2.74 4.85
N VAL A 248 25.00 -3.97 4.33
CA VAL A 248 23.70 -4.50 3.92
C VAL A 248 23.07 -5.27 5.07
N ARG A 249 21.88 -4.82 5.49
CA ARG A 249 21.10 -5.50 6.54
C ARG A 249 19.75 -5.95 6.01
N LEU A 250 19.39 -7.19 6.32
CA LEU A 250 18.11 -7.78 5.92
C LEU A 250 17.33 -8.20 7.17
N MET A 251 16.18 -7.55 7.38
CA MET A 251 15.26 -7.93 8.45
C MET A 251 14.13 -8.78 7.88
N ILE A 252 13.97 -9.97 8.40
CA ILE A 252 12.85 -10.88 8.11
C ILE A 252 12.20 -11.33 9.41
N PRO A 253 10.92 -11.74 9.43
CA PRO A 253 10.29 -12.30 10.62
C PRO A 253 10.88 -13.67 10.96
N GLU A 254 11.01 -13.97 12.25
CA GLU A 254 11.41 -15.30 12.73
C GLU A 254 10.44 -16.39 12.26
N ARG A 255 9.15 -16.07 12.25
CA ARG A 255 8.05 -16.92 11.78
C ARG A 255 7.13 -16.11 10.89
N THR A 256 6.83 -16.66 9.72
CA THR A 256 5.81 -16.11 8.82
C THR A 256 4.44 -16.71 9.16
N ASP A 257 3.37 -16.11 8.64
CA ASP A 257 1.99 -16.62 8.76
C ASP A 257 1.79 -18.02 8.16
N LYS A 258 2.68 -18.43 7.23
CA LYS A 258 2.66 -19.76 6.58
C LYS A 258 4.01 -20.46 6.71
N ARG A 259 4.03 -21.63 7.36
CA ARG A 259 5.26 -22.38 7.67
C ARG A 259 6.16 -22.64 6.45
N PHE A 260 5.58 -22.94 5.28
CA PHE A 260 6.37 -23.19 4.08
C PHE A 260 7.11 -21.96 3.60
N LEU A 261 6.54 -20.74 3.77
CA LEU A 261 7.21 -19.47 3.43
C LEU A 261 8.41 -19.20 4.34
N THR A 262 8.34 -19.63 5.61
CA THR A 262 9.47 -19.56 6.53
C THR A 262 10.64 -20.43 6.00
N TRP A 263 10.36 -21.64 5.55
CA TRP A 263 11.39 -22.53 5.01
C TRP A 263 11.97 -21.99 3.69
N ALA A 264 11.11 -21.55 2.77
CA ALA A 264 11.53 -20.94 1.52
C ALA A 264 12.42 -19.71 1.74
N SER A 265 12.04 -18.80 2.66
CA SER A 265 12.87 -17.63 2.99
C SER A 265 14.24 -18.04 3.56
N ARG A 266 14.26 -19.05 4.43
CA ARG A 266 15.50 -19.52 5.08
C ARG A 266 16.48 -20.17 4.10
N SER A 267 16.00 -20.78 3.00
CA SER A 267 16.89 -21.42 2.01
C SER A 267 17.85 -20.42 1.35
N PHE A 268 17.49 -19.14 1.26
CA PHE A 268 18.35 -18.09 0.68
C PHE A 268 19.30 -17.44 1.67
N LEU A 269 19.11 -17.64 2.99
CA LEU A 269 19.90 -16.93 4.01
C LEU A 269 21.38 -17.31 3.99
N HIS A 270 21.68 -18.57 3.74
CA HIS A 270 23.06 -19.04 3.67
C HIS A 270 23.86 -18.25 2.63
N ASP A 271 23.28 -18.01 1.46
CA ASP A 271 23.98 -17.35 0.35
C ASP A 271 24.22 -15.85 0.61
N VAL A 272 23.28 -15.17 1.27
CA VAL A 272 23.44 -13.74 1.60
C VAL A 272 24.38 -13.55 2.80
N ILE A 273 24.31 -14.42 3.80
CA ILE A 273 25.19 -14.36 4.98
C ILE A 273 26.64 -14.58 4.58
N ARG A 274 26.92 -15.55 3.70
CA ARG A 274 28.28 -15.79 3.18
C ARG A 274 28.88 -14.59 2.44
N ALA A 275 28.04 -13.76 1.83
CA ALA A 275 28.47 -12.53 1.16
C ALA A 275 28.67 -11.35 2.15
N GLY A 276 28.30 -11.51 3.43
CA GLY A 276 28.46 -10.47 4.45
C GLY A 276 27.18 -9.66 4.73
N VAL A 277 26.02 -10.07 4.22
CA VAL A 277 24.74 -9.47 4.61
C VAL A 277 24.40 -9.86 6.06
N ARG A 278 23.96 -8.89 6.85
CA ARG A 278 23.63 -9.06 8.28
C ARG A 278 22.13 -9.03 8.52
#